data_12c340011e30408157b86a65e54493d2
#
_entry.id   12c340011e30408157b86a65e54493d2
#
_cell.length_a   1.000
_cell.length_b   1.000
_cell.length_c   1.000
_cell.angle_alpha   90.00
_cell.angle_beta   90.00
_cell.angle_gamma   90.00
#
_symmetry.space_group_name_H-M   'P 1'
#
loop_
_entity.id
_entity.type
_entity.pdbx_description
1 polymer ?
#
loop_
_entity_poly.entity_id
_entity_poly.type
_entity_poly.pdbx_seq_one_letter_code
_entity_poly.pdbx_strand_id
1 'polypeptide(L)'
;SLPSRGLGDVYKRQVCNYANGDMVGHSGKLEPAIKAVETLDECLARLEQAVQAAAGQMLVTADHGNVEQMRDPSSGQDHTAHTSNLVPLVYVGDQDLTLRPGGSLCDVAPTLLQLMELEIPPEMTGKTLVVSR
;
A
#
# COMPACT_ATOMS: atom_id res chain seq x y z
N SER A 1 30.33 16.50 -0.51
CA SER A 1 28.94 16.50 -1.03
C SER A 1 28.57 15.26 -1.82
N LEU A 2 29.54 14.54 -2.39
CA LEU A 2 29.28 13.30 -3.15
C LEU A 2 28.67 12.16 -2.32
N PRO A 3 29.10 11.91 -1.06
CA PRO A 3 28.49 10.86 -0.24
C PRO A 3 27.02 11.12 0.07
N SER A 4 26.63 12.38 0.29
CA SER A 4 25.24 12.73 0.56
C SER A 4 24.35 12.60 -0.67
N ARG A 5 24.87 12.81 -1.87
CA ARG A 5 24.14 12.55 -3.11
C ARG A 5 23.90 11.07 -3.32
N GLY A 6 24.91 10.24 -3.08
CA GLY A 6 24.77 8.79 -3.18
C GLY A 6 23.76 8.24 -2.18
N LEU A 7 23.78 8.72 -0.95
CA LEU A 7 22.79 8.32 0.07
C LEU A 7 21.37 8.79 -0.30
N GLY A 8 21.22 10.01 -0.83
CA GLY A 8 19.94 10.49 -1.33
C GLY A 8 19.37 9.61 -2.45
N ASP A 9 20.22 9.14 -3.36
CA ASP A 9 19.80 8.24 -4.43
C ASP A 9 19.42 6.85 -3.93
N VAL A 10 20.10 6.35 -2.91
CA VAL A 10 19.78 5.06 -2.27
C VAL A 10 18.41 5.07 -1.61
N TYR A 11 18.01 6.17 -0.99
CA TYR A 11 16.74 6.29 -0.26
C TYR A 11 15.60 6.91 -1.07
N LYS A 12 15.73 7.09 -2.35
CA LYS A 12 14.67 7.61 -3.22
C LYS A 12 13.45 6.71 -3.30
N ARG A 13 13.61 5.42 -3.06
CA ARG A 13 12.53 4.45 -3.05
C ARG A 13 12.66 3.52 -1.86
N GLN A 14 11.58 3.38 -1.13
CA GLN A 14 11.46 2.44 -0.02
C GLN A 14 10.19 1.61 -0.21
N VAL A 15 10.27 0.34 0.18
CA VAL A 15 9.12 -0.56 0.30
C VAL A 15 9.05 -0.99 1.75
N CYS A 16 7.91 -0.75 2.40
CA CYS A 16 7.68 -1.12 3.79
C CYS A 16 6.45 -2.01 3.88
N ASN A 17 6.56 -3.13 4.58
CA ASN A 17 5.46 -4.04 4.84
C ASN A 17 5.10 -4.02 6.32
N TYR A 18 3.81 -3.85 6.60
CA TYR A 18 3.22 -4.02 7.92
C TYR A 18 2.37 -5.29 7.93
N ALA A 19 2.92 -6.39 8.40
CA ALA A 19 2.26 -7.70 8.40
C ALA A 19 1.20 -7.86 9.54
N ASN A 20 1.02 -6.86 10.38
CA ASN A 20 0.20 -6.98 11.60
C ASN A 20 -1.27 -7.29 11.32
N GLY A 21 -1.87 -6.71 10.28
CA GLY A 21 -3.25 -6.98 9.87
C GLY A 21 -3.44 -8.45 9.51
N ASP A 22 -2.58 -8.97 8.67
CA ASP A 22 -2.61 -10.37 8.23
C ASP A 22 -2.34 -11.33 9.40
N MET A 23 -1.25 -11.13 10.12
CA MET A 23 -0.88 -12.01 11.24
C MET A 23 -1.94 -12.10 12.32
N VAL A 24 -2.56 -10.97 12.69
CA VAL A 24 -3.61 -10.94 13.71
C VAL A 24 -4.93 -11.44 13.14
N GLY A 25 -5.23 -11.15 11.87
CA GLY A 25 -6.40 -11.63 11.16
C GLY A 25 -6.54 -13.14 11.16
N HIS A 26 -5.45 -13.87 11.00
CA HIS A 26 -5.41 -15.33 11.08
C HIS A 26 -5.82 -15.89 12.45
N SER A 27 -5.85 -15.10 13.50
CA SER A 27 -6.34 -15.52 14.81
C SER A 27 -7.87 -15.66 14.88
N GLY A 28 -8.61 -15.07 13.95
CA GLY A 28 -10.08 -14.98 13.98
C GLY A 28 -10.62 -14.10 15.11
N LYS A 29 -9.78 -13.44 15.89
CA LYS A 29 -10.18 -12.65 17.06
C LYS A 29 -10.37 -11.19 16.68
N LEU A 30 -11.62 -10.70 16.79
CA LEU A 30 -12.00 -9.36 16.33
C LEU A 30 -11.28 -8.25 17.13
N GLU A 31 -11.28 -8.31 18.46
CA GLU A 31 -10.69 -7.25 19.30
C GLU A 31 -9.18 -7.03 19.03
N PRO A 32 -8.33 -8.08 18.97
CA PRO A 32 -6.94 -7.92 18.53
C PRO A 32 -6.80 -7.38 17.10
N ALA A 33 -7.70 -7.78 16.19
CA ALA A 33 -7.68 -7.28 14.81
C ALA A 33 -7.99 -5.78 14.74
N ILE A 34 -8.99 -5.30 15.50
CA ILE A 34 -9.29 -3.86 15.62
C ILE A 34 -8.05 -3.13 16.14
N LYS A 35 -7.41 -3.64 17.20
CA LYS A 35 -6.21 -3.01 17.77
C LYS A 35 -5.04 -2.97 16.79
N ALA A 36 -4.87 -4.02 15.98
CA ALA A 36 -3.86 -4.04 14.93
C ALA A 36 -4.11 -2.95 13.87
N VAL A 37 -5.37 -2.80 13.42
CA VAL A 37 -5.75 -1.78 12.43
C VAL A 37 -5.58 -0.36 12.98
N GLU A 38 -6.01 -0.10 14.23
CA GLU A 38 -5.78 1.19 14.90
C GLU A 38 -4.28 1.54 14.96
N THR A 39 -3.44 0.55 15.31
CA THR A 39 -1.97 0.75 15.34
C THR A 39 -1.40 1.02 13.95
N LEU A 40 -1.90 0.35 12.91
CA LEU A 40 -1.53 0.61 11.52
C LEU A 40 -1.92 2.04 11.11
N ASP A 41 -3.10 2.50 11.48
CA ASP A 41 -3.56 3.86 11.19
C ASP A 41 -2.63 4.92 11.82
N GLU A 42 -2.25 4.74 13.09
CA GLU A 42 -1.26 5.61 13.76
C GLU A 42 0.10 5.61 13.04
N CYS A 43 0.56 4.44 12.60
CA CYS A 43 1.82 4.32 11.86
C CYS A 43 1.73 5.00 10.49
N LEU A 44 0.63 4.82 9.76
CA LEU A 44 0.41 5.46 8.47
C LEU A 44 0.33 6.99 8.60
N ALA A 45 -0.34 7.52 9.62
CA ALA A 45 -0.38 8.96 9.88
C ALA A 45 1.03 9.54 10.10
N ARG A 46 1.90 8.83 10.82
CA ARG A 46 3.30 9.25 11.01
C ARG A 46 4.12 9.19 9.72
N LEU A 47 3.91 8.15 8.90
CA LEU A 47 4.55 8.03 7.60
C LEU A 47 4.10 9.13 6.65
N GLU A 48 2.80 9.41 6.58
CA GLU A 48 2.25 10.50 5.78
C GLU A 48 2.92 11.83 6.12
N GLN A 49 2.97 12.19 7.39
CA GLN A 49 3.62 13.42 7.85
C GLN A 49 5.10 13.48 7.46
N ALA A 50 5.83 12.37 7.61
CA ALA A 50 7.25 12.31 7.26
C ALA A 50 7.48 12.43 5.75
N VAL A 51 6.64 11.78 4.94
CA VAL A 51 6.69 11.83 3.47
C VAL A 51 6.39 13.25 2.99
N GLN A 52 5.35 13.88 3.52
CA GLN A 52 4.98 15.26 3.18
C GLN A 52 6.08 16.26 3.58
N ALA A 53 6.66 16.12 4.78
CA ALA A 53 7.77 16.95 5.23
C ALA A 53 9.02 16.83 4.34
N ALA A 54 9.20 15.68 3.69
CA ALA A 54 10.28 15.43 2.75
C ALA A 54 9.93 15.80 1.30
N ALA A 55 8.76 16.38 1.04
CA ALA A 55 8.20 16.59 -0.31
C ALA A 55 8.21 15.30 -1.14
N GLY A 56 7.94 14.17 -0.49
CA GLY A 56 7.90 12.86 -1.09
C GLY A 56 6.49 12.44 -1.51
N GLN A 57 6.40 11.23 -2.05
CA GLN A 57 5.14 10.61 -2.47
C GLN A 57 5.07 9.19 -1.92
N MET A 58 3.87 8.71 -1.66
CA MET A 58 3.64 7.37 -1.13
C MET A 58 2.42 6.72 -1.80
N LEU A 59 2.53 5.44 -2.09
CA LEU A 59 1.40 4.58 -2.40
C LEU A 59 1.16 3.63 -1.23
N VAL A 60 -0.07 3.52 -0.78
CA VAL A 60 -0.50 2.59 0.27
C VAL A 60 -1.45 1.57 -0.35
N THR A 61 -1.17 0.30 -0.18
CA THR A 61 -2.01 -0.80 -0.66
C THR A 61 -1.85 -2.03 0.24
N ALA A 62 -2.58 -3.09 -0.07
CA ALA A 62 -2.40 -4.42 0.49
C ALA A 62 -2.17 -5.44 -0.62
N ASP A 63 -1.55 -6.55 -0.30
CA ASP A 63 -1.32 -7.67 -1.23
C ASP A 63 -2.54 -8.60 -1.32
N HIS A 64 -3.35 -8.66 -0.28
CA HIS A 64 -4.63 -9.41 -0.20
C HIS A 64 -5.51 -8.86 0.92
N GLY A 65 -6.76 -9.31 0.97
CA GLY A 65 -7.66 -9.06 2.08
C GLY A 65 -7.53 -10.09 3.20
N ASN A 66 -7.88 -9.72 4.42
CA ASN A 66 -7.94 -10.59 5.59
C ASN A 66 -8.87 -9.98 6.66
N VAL A 67 -8.40 -8.93 7.38
CA VAL A 67 -9.08 -8.37 8.57
C VAL A 67 -10.39 -7.66 8.26
N GLU A 68 -10.66 -7.31 7.02
CA GLU A 68 -11.92 -6.71 6.62
C GLU A 68 -13.09 -7.71 6.71
N GLN A 69 -12.77 -9.02 6.85
CA GLN A 69 -13.76 -10.08 7.01
C GLN A 69 -13.33 -11.03 8.14
N MET A 70 -13.68 -10.70 9.37
CA MET A 70 -13.36 -11.49 10.56
C MET A 70 -14.39 -12.60 10.87
N ARG A 71 -15.54 -12.61 10.17
CA ARG A 71 -16.57 -13.64 10.29
C ARG A 71 -17.05 -14.08 8.93
N ASP A 72 -17.29 -15.36 8.79
CA ASP A 72 -17.93 -15.93 7.62
C ASP A 72 -19.42 -15.52 7.59
N PRO A 73 -19.89 -14.83 6.54
CA PRO A 73 -21.25 -14.32 6.48
C PRO A 73 -22.32 -15.42 6.36
N SER A 74 -21.95 -16.62 5.94
CA SER A 74 -22.85 -17.75 5.75
C SER A 74 -23.00 -18.62 7.00
N SER A 75 -21.89 -18.88 7.70
CA SER A 75 -21.86 -19.74 8.88
C SER A 75 -21.83 -18.98 10.21
N GLY A 76 -21.46 -17.69 10.20
CA GLY A 76 -21.24 -16.88 11.40
C GLY A 76 -20.01 -17.28 12.21
N GLN A 77 -19.19 -18.22 11.71
CA GLN A 77 -17.97 -18.64 12.36
C GLN A 77 -16.83 -17.65 12.13
N ASP A 78 -15.78 -17.73 12.95
CA ASP A 78 -14.59 -16.93 12.77
C ASP A 78 -13.93 -17.24 11.41
N HIS A 79 -13.62 -16.20 10.66
CA HIS A 79 -12.91 -16.30 9.39
C HIS A 79 -11.42 -16.00 9.63
N THR A 80 -10.57 -16.94 9.26
CA THR A 80 -9.13 -16.90 9.55
C THR A 80 -8.26 -16.99 8.28
N ALA A 81 -8.88 -16.97 7.10
CA ALA A 81 -8.20 -17.09 5.82
C ALA A 81 -8.10 -15.74 5.11
N HIS A 82 -7.27 -15.68 4.08
CA HIS A 82 -7.27 -14.53 3.17
C HIS A 82 -8.59 -14.45 2.41
N THR A 83 -8.96 -13.25 2.01
CA THR A 83 -10.10 -13.01 1.14
C THR A 83 -9.63 -12.63 -0.26
N SER A 84 -10.50 -12.80 -1.25
CA SER A 84 -10.34 -12.29 -2.60
C SER A 84 -10.96 -10.90 -2.81
N ASN A 85 -11.30 -10.22 -1.72
CA ASN A 85 -11.86 -8.88 -1.77
C ASN A 85 -10.85 -7.90 -2.39
N LEU A 86 -11.38 -6.86 -3.03
CA LEU A 86 -10.54 -5.80 -3.57
C LEU A 86 -9.83 -5.06 -2.43
N VAL A 87 -8.55 -4.80 -2.62
CA VAL A 87 -7.74 -4.01 -1.69
C VAL A 87 -7.69 -2.55 -2.15
N PRO A 88 -7.52 -1.59 -1.22
CA PRO A 88 -7.38 -0.18 -1.59
C PRO A 88 -6.04 0.09 -2.25
N LEU A 89 -5.99 1.14 -3.06
CA LEU A 89 -4.76 1.80 -3.50
C LEU A 89 -4.93 3.30 -3.25
N VAL A 90 -4.11 3.84 -2.36
CA VAL A 90 -4.18 5.24 -1.95
C VAL A 90 -2.88 5.93 -2.33
N TYR A 91 -3.00 7.08 -3.00
CA TYR A 91 -1.89 7.97 -3.28
C TYR A 91 -1.81 9.07 -2.22
N VAL A 92 -0.61 9.31 -1.72
CA VAL A 92 -0.28 10.41 -0.84
C VAL A 92 0.84 11.22 -1.49
N GLY A 93 0.61 12.49 -1.74
CA GLY A 93 1.56 13.39 -2.38
C GLY A 93 0.90 14.71 -2.77
N ASP A 94 1.67 15.59 -3.36
CA ASP A 94 1.25 16.94 -3.76
C ASP A 94 0.74 17.03 -5.21
N GLN A 95 0.84 15.94 -5.98
CA GLN A 95 0.35 15.92 -7.36
C GLN A 95 -1.17 15.74 -7.38
N ASP A 96 -1.84 16.59 -8.14
CA ASP A 96 -3.27 16.42 -8.46
C ASP A 96 -3.42 15.36 -9.55
N LEU A 97 -3.56 14.11 -9.14
CA LEU A 97 -3.72 12.98 -10.03
C LEU A 97 -4.93 12.13 -9.66
N THR A 98 -5.41 11.36 -10.63
CA THR A 98 -6.47 10.38 -10.44
C THR A 98 -5.92 8.99 -10.72
N LEU A 99 -6.24 8.04 -9.85
CA LEU A 99 -5.97 6.62 -10.09
C LEU A 99 -7.19 5.95 -10.69
N ARG A 100 -7.02 5.22 -11.80
CA ARG A 100 -8.11 4.43 -12.38
C ARG A 100 -8.45 3.23 -11.49
N PRO A 101 -9.73 2.86 -11.38
CA PRO A 101 -10.14 1.66 -10.65
C PRO A 101 -9.81 0.37 -11.42
N GLY A 102 -9.92 -0.76 -10.75
CA GLY A 102 -9.84 -2.08 -11.37
C GLY A 102 -8.43 -2.53 -11.74
N GLY A 103 -7.43 -2.06 -11.00
CA GLY A 103 -6.04 -2.52 -11.13
C GLY A 103 -5.77 -3.85 -10.43
N SER A 104 -4.53 -4.30 -10.54
CA SER A 104 -3.99 -5.48 -9.88
C SER A 104 -2.58 -5.20 -9.32
N LEU A 105 -2.04 -6.11 -8.52
CA LEU A 105 -0.72 -5.90 -7.91
C LEU A 105 0.40 -5.67 -8.92
N CYS A 106 0.32 -6.26 -10.11
CA CYS A 106 1.32 -6.04 -11.17
C CYS A 106 1.33 -4.59 -11.69
N ASP A 107 0.29 -3.81 -11.42
CA ASP A 107 0.16 -2.41 -11.85
C ASP A 107 0.82 -1.43 -10.88
N VAL A 108 1.15 -1.87 -9.65
CA VAL A 108 1.74 -1.00 -8.62
C VAL A 108 3.13 -0.51 -9.02
N ALA A 109 4.01 -1.41 -9.48
CA ALA A 109 5.36 -1.05 -9.87
C ALA A 109 5.40 -0.10 -11.10
N PRO A 110 4.66 -0.34 -12.20
CA PRO A 110 4.52 0.64 -13.29
C PRO A 110 3.99 2.00 -12.83
N THR A 111 3.03 2.01 -11.89
CA THR A 111 2.51 3.25 -11.31
C THR A 111 3.59 4.03 -10.56
N LEU A 112 4.39 3.35 -9.74
CA LEU A 112 5.52 3.96 -9.03
C LEU A 112 6.56 4.53 -10.00
N LEU A 113 6.91 3.79 -11.06
CA LEU A 113 7.86 4.25 -12.06
C LEU A 113 7.36 5.51 -12.77
N GLN A 114 6.08 5.58 -13.12
CA GLN A 114 5.51 6.79 -13.71
C GLN A 114 5.56 7.98 -12.73
N LEU A 115 5.22 7.78 -11.47
CA LEU A 115 5.30 8.83 -10.44
C LEU A 115 6.74 9.33 -10.21
N MET A 116 7.72 8.49 -10.46
CA MET A 116 9.14 8.81 -10.42
C MET A 116 9.69 9.37 -11.73
N GLU A 117 8.86 9.54 -12.75
CA GLU A 117 9.25 9.95 -14.11
C GLU A 117 10.32 9.03 -14.73
N LEU A 118 10.22 7.73 -14.44
CA LEU A 118 11.10 6.70 -14.96
C LEU A 118 10.39 5.89 -16.05
N GLU A 119 11.18 5.38 -16.99
CA GLU A 119 10.69 4.51 -18.06
C GLU A 119 10.19 3.17 -17.46
N ILE A 120 9.04 2.71 -17.95
CA ILE A 120 8.49 1.40 -17.59
C ILE A 120 9.13 0.35 -18.52
N PRO A 121 9.90 -0.62 -17.96
CA PRO A 121 10.53 -1.65 -18.77
C PRO A 121 9.50 -2.50 -19.52
N PRO A 122 9.81 -2.92 -20.76
CA PRO A 122 8.88 -3.71 -21.59
C PRO A 122 8.58 -5.10 -21.00
N GLU A 123 9.39 -5.59 -20.09
CA GLU A 123 9.17 -6.84 -19.37
C GLU A 123 8.06 -6.74 -18.32
N MET A 124 7.70 -5.53 -17.89
CA MET A 124 6.56 -5.32 -17.00
C MET A 124 5.25 -5.49 -17.76
N THR A 125 4.44 -6.45 -17.35
CA THR A 125 3.12 -6.73 -17.96
C THR A 125 2.00 -5.85 -17.42
N GLY A 126 2.18 -5.29 -16.22
CA GLY A 126 1.25 -4.36 -15.59
C GLY A 126 1.26 -2.99 -16.28
N LYS A 127 0.23 -2.21 -16.00
CA LYS A 127 0.05 -0.87 -16.57
C LYS A 127 -0.12 0.14 -15.45
N THR A 128 0.40 1.33 -15.64
CA THR A 128 0.18 2.41 -14.68
C THR A 128 -1.31 2.64 -14.39
N LEU A 129 -1.60 2.94 -13.14
CA LEU A 129 -2.95 3.29 -12.68
C LEU A 129 -3.19 4.81 -12.67
N VAL A 130 -2.14 5.62 -12.90
CA VAL A 130 -2.28 7.07 -13.03
C VAL A 130 -3.03 7.38 -14.32
N VAL A 131 -4.14 8.11 -14.18
CA VAL A 131 -4.86 8.66 -15.33
C VAL A 131 -4.16 9.94 -15.73
N SER A 132 -3.71 10.01 -16.98
CA SER A 132 -3.14 11.24 -17.53
C SER A 132 -4.18 12.37 -17.46
N ARG A 133 -3.72 13.54 -17.10
CA ARG A 133 -4.52 14.78 -17.20
C ARG A 133 -4.86 15.08 -18.65
#